data_b674e786d9f5bc86027d3bce026d1d6e
#
_entry.id   b674e786d9f5bc86027d3bce026d1d6e
#
_cell.length_a   1.000
_cell.length_b   1.000
_cell.length_c   1.000
_cell.angle_alpha   90.00
_cell.angle_beta   90.00
_cell.angle_gamma   90.00
#
_symmetry.space_group_name_H-M   'P 1'
#
loop_
_entity.id
_entity.type
_entity.pdbx_description
1 polymer ?
#
loop_
_entity_poly.entity_id
_entity_poly.type
_entity_poly.pdbx_seq_one_letter_code
_entity_poly.pdbx_strand_id
1 'polypeptide(L)'
;MRKYIFLITVACCLLAAWPALAGQVQVFEPMAEGMSQRDLRDKARAQGFAQAVLDEAVVMLGNKLPEARTALLKEYLLGHAEPFIQGYKVVSSQDYPEGLSLTMDVRVDRRTLRDSLGGMGLFATLSQPQPATVVWPGDLTDEDLQALHNLISLTGIAPTEGASPVFTLERGSDKNTWKCHLSYDGQEWLAVNTDMAKAWFTLWPRFFDRPTAQAAQTGGETLTVSGWFSPDGVLEFDRVLHGWDGAVQNAQLVTMDMQPTGAGATWTLSVVNRDRLEMLLNAFLPQRGLSFHLAAENRD
;
A
#
# COMPACT_ATOMS: atom_id res chain seq x y z
N MET A 1 -7.35 31.92 45.21
CA MET A 1 -7.57 30.62 44.57
C MET A 1 -8.31 30.72 43.19
N ARG A 2 -9.34 31.54 43.05
CA ARG A 2 -10.11 31.65 41.79
C ARG A 2 -9.32 32.15 40.54
N LYS A 3 -8.27 32.98 40.73
CA LYS A 3 -7.43 33.51 39.63
C LYS A 3 -6.45 32.48 39.06
N TYR A 4 -6.01 31.49 39.83
CA TYR A 4 -5.08 30.47 39.41
C TYR A 4 -5.80 29.34 38.61
N ILE A 5 -7.06 29.08 38.93
CA ILE A 5 -7.89 28.09 38.18
C ILE A 5 -8.11 28.57 36.73
N PHE A 6 -8.32 29.89 36.55
CA PHE A 6 -8.54 30.45 35.21
C PHE A 6 -7.26 30.39 34.35
N LEU A 7 -6.09 30.58 34.98
CA LEU A 7 -4.79 30.53 34.29
C LEU A 7 -4.41 29.10 33.88
N ILE A 8 -4.73 28.09 34.70
CA ILE A 8 -4.52 26.67 34.40
C ILE A 8 -5.44 26.20 33.27
N THR A 9 -6.69 26.65 33.23
CA THR A 9 -7.65 26.29 32.20
C THR A 9 -7.24 26.86 30.85
N VAL A 10 -6.71 28.09 30.78
CA VAL A 10 -6.21 28.70 29.55
C VAL A 10 -4.93 28.01 29.07
N ALA A 11 -4.03 27.60 29.99
CA ALA A 11 -2.82 26.83 29.62
C ALA A 11 -3.12 25.44 29.09
N CYS A 12 -4.13 24.74 29.64
CA CYS A 12 -4.58 23.44 29.10
C CYS A 12 -5.23 23.56 27.71
N CYS A 13 -5.96 24.64 27.42
CA CYS A 13 -6.55 24.88 26.11
C CYS A 13 -5.49 25.19 25.02
N LEU A 14 -4.35 25.78 25.38
CA LEU A 14 -3.26 26.06 24.44
C LEU A 14 -2.43 24.82 24.09
N LEU A 15 -2.45 23.76 24.92
CA LEU A 15 -1.76 22.50 24.65
C LEU A 15 -2.60 21.53 23.77
N ALA A 16 -3.88 21.80 23.59
CA ALA A 16 -4.79 20.92 22.80
C ALA A 16 -4.87 21.27 21.31
N ALA A 17 -4.20 22.32 20.85
CA ALA A 17 -4.22 22.74 19.45
C ALA A 17 -2.91 22.37 18.73
N TRP A 18 -2.50 21.12 18.80
CA TRP A 18 -1.65 20.58 17.75
C TRP A 18 -2.58 20.19 16.59
N PRO A 19 -2.56 20.96 15.46
CA PRO A 19 -3.22 20.46 14.27
C PRO A 19 -2.59 19.11 13.95
N ALA A 20 -3.40 18.12 13.80
CA ALA A 20 -3.00 16.87 13.15
C ALA A 20 -2.54 17.28 11.73
N LEU A 21 -1.25 17.46 11.54
CA LEU A 21 -0.60 17.75 10.25
C LEU A 21 -0.56 16.46 9.43
N ALA A 22 -1.74 15.86 9.21
CA ALA A 22 -1.89 14.76 8.29
C ALA A 22 -1.62 15.31 6.88
N GLY A 23 -0.51 14.87 6.27
CA GLY A 23 -0.15 15.21 4.90
C GLY A 23 1.05 16.14 4.73
N GLN A 24 1.59 16.75 5.80
CA GLN A 24 2.81 17.56 5.68
C GLN A 24 4.07 16.69 5.81
N VAL A 25 4.94 16.81 4.81
CA VAL A 25 6.25 16.16 4.78
C VAL A 25 7.33 17.25 4.79
N GLN A 26 8.31 17.08 5.67
CA GLN A 26 9.51 17.91 5.71
C GLN A 26 10.71 17.05 5.32
N VAL A 27 11.49 17.54 4.34
CA VAL A 27 12.71 16.91 3.86
C VAL A 27 13.86 17.90 3.90
N PHE A 28 15.07 17.39 4.08
CA PHE A 28 16.30 18.13 3.92
C PHE A 28 17.15 17.43 2.87
N GLU A 29 17.45 18.13 1.77
CA GLU A 29 18.35 17.64 0.72
C GLU A 29 19.67 18.36 0.83
N PRO A 30 20.78 17.63 1.05
CA PRO A 30 22.11 18.23 1.12
C PRO A 30 22.59 18.70 -0.24
N MET A 31 23.31 19.84 -0.26
CA MET A 31 23.97 20.32 -1.45
C MET A 31 25.20 19.46 -1.75
N ALA A 32 25.19 18.77 -2.87
CA ALA A 32 26.36 18.04 -3.33
C ALA A 32 27.24 18.92 -4.23
N GLU A 33 28.53 18.62 -4.29
CA GLU A 33 29.48 19.34 -5.13
C GLU A 33 29.05 19.26 -6.62
N GLY A 34 28.97 20.42 -7.27
CA GLY A 34 28.53 20.53 -8.67
C GLY A 34 27.01 20.44 -8.90
N MET A 35 26.21 20.29 -7.85
CA MET A 35 24.76 20.28 -7.98
C MET A 35 24.19 21.66 -8.21
N SER A 36 23.29 21.80 -9.22
CA SER A 36 22.58 23.06 -9.42
C SER A 36 21.45 23.24 -8.40
N GLN A 37 21.05 24.51 -8.14
CA GLN A 37 19.89 24.80 -7.29
C GLN A 37 18.58 24.17 -7.80
N ARG A 38 18.47 23.99 -9.10
CA ARG A 38 17.32 23.32 -9.72
C ARG A 38 17.31 21.83 -9.36
N ASP A 39 18.44 21.14 -9.54
CA ASP A 39 18.57 19.72 -9.24
C ASP A 39 18.34 19.44 -7.75
N LEU A 40 18.84 20.36 -6.88
CA LEU A 40 18.61 20.30 -5.45
C LEU A 40 17.11 20.34 -5.11
N ARG A 41 16.36 21.27 -5.71
CA ARG A 41 14.92 21.39 -5.51
C ARG A 41 14.16 20.21 -6.09
N ASP A 42 14.56 19.70 -7.24
CA ASP A 42 13.92 18.55 -7.88
C ASP A 42 14.15 17.28 -7.03
N LYS A 43 15.35 17.08 -6.48
CA LYS A 43 15.64 15.99 -5.55
C LYS A 43 14.87 16.11 -4.24
N ALA A 44 14.86 17.30 -3.62
CA ALA A 44 14.09 17.53 -2.39
C ALA A 44 12.60 17.25 -2.61
N ARG A 45 12.04 17.63 -3.76
CA ARG A 45 10.65 17.34 -4.11
C ARG A 45 10.42 15.83 -4.27
N ALA A 46 11.30 15.14 -5.00
CA ALA A 46 11.20 13.68 -5.18
C ALA A 46 11.26 12.93 -3.84
N GLN A 47 12.15 13.33 -2.93
CA GLN A 47 12.20 12.79 -1.57
C GLN A 47 10.90 13.04 -0.80
N GLY A 48 10.35 14.26 -0.89
CA GLY A 48 9.09 14.58 -0.22
C GLY A 48 7.92 13.77 -0.75
N PHE A 49 7.85 13.54 -2.05
CA PHE A 49 6.85 12.65 -2.66
C PHE A 49 7.03 11.21 -2.20
N ALA A 50 8.26 10.70 -2.25
CA ALA A 50 8.56 9.35 -1.79
C ALA A 50 8.19 9.14 -0.32
N GLN A 51 8.47 10.12 0.55
CA GLN A 51 8.14 10.04 1.96
C GLN A 51 6.62 10.08 2.19
N ALA A 52 5.88 11.00 1.52
CA ALA A 52 4.42 11.09 1.64
C ALA A 52 3.74 9.78 1.18
N VAL A 53 4.19 9.22 0.05
CA VAL A 53 3.64 7.95 -0.48
C VAL A 53 4.00 6.78 0.44
N LEU A 54 5.23 6.76 1.00
CA LEU A 54 5.65 5.74 1.95
C LEU A 54 4.81 5.75 3.23
N ASP A 55 4.59 6.94 3.82
CA ASP A 55 3.80 7.09 5.03
C ASP A 55 2.37 6.57 4.82
N GLU A 56 1.77 6.89 3.69
CA GLU A 56 0.45 6.39 3.31
C GLU A 56 0.45 4.87 3.07
N ALA A 57 1.47 4.35 2.37
CA ALA A 57 1.63 2.92 2.12
C ALA A 57 1.77 2.12 3.44
N VAL A 58 2.57 2.60 4.39
CA VAL A 58 2.75 1.97 5.70
C VAL A 58 1.43 1.90 6.47
N VAL A 59 0.64 2.98 6.43
CA VAL A 59 -0.71 3.00 7.04
C VAL A 59 -1.63 1.98 6.37
N MET A 60 -1.64 1.91 5.03
CA MET A 60 -2.45 0.94 4.28
C MET A 60 -2.05 -0.51 4.56
N LEU A 61 -0.76 -0.77 4.78
CA LEU A 61 -0.23 -2.09 5.14
C LEU A 61 -0.38 -2.40 6.64
N GLY A 62 -1.11 -1.57 7.39
CA GLY A 62 -1.41 -1.77 8.81
C GLY A 62 -0.19 -1.71 9.72
N ASN A 63 0.88 -1.00 9.32
CA ASN A 63 2.17 -0.95 10.00
C ASN A 63 2.84 -2.34 10.17
N LYS A 64 2.52 -3.30 9.31
CA LYS A 64 3.02 -4.69 9.38
C LYS A 64 4.20 -4.96 8.46
N LEU A 65 4.56 -4.01 7.59
CA LEU A 65 5.69 -4.20 6.68
C LEU A 65 7.00 -4.21 7.48
N PRO A 66 7.86 -5.24 7.36
CA PRO A 66 9.15 -5.28 8.02
C PRO A 66 10.03 -4.08 7.65
N GLU A 67 10.87 -3.61 8.59
CA GLU A 67 11.72 -2.44 8.40
C GLU A 67 12.60 -2.52 7.14
N ALA A 68 13.19 -3.70 6.89
CA ALA A 68 14.01 -3.93 5.70
C ALA A 68 13.21 -3.74 4.40
N ARG A 69 11.97 -4.25 4.34
CA ARG A 69 11.10 -4.06 3.17
C ARG A 69 10.59 -2.62 3.05
N THR A 70 10.37 -1.95 4.18
CA THR A 70 10.01 -0.52 4.21
C THR A 70 11.13 0.34 3.64
N ALA A 71 12.39 0.03 3.97
CA ALA A 71 13.56 0.71 3.40
C ALA A 71 13.65 0.51 1.87
N LEU A 72 13.45 -0.73 1.39
CA LEU A 72 13.42 -1.03 -0.05
C LEU A 72 12.25 -0.33 -0.77
N LEU A 73 11.08 -0.27 -0.14
CA LEU A 73 9.94 0.47 -0.70
C LEU A 73 10.26 1.96 -0.81
N LYS A 74 10.88 2.55 0.22
CA LYS A 74 11.33 3.94 0.18
C LYS A 74 12.30 4.20 -0.96
N GLU A 75 13.30 3.34 -1.12
CA GLU A 75 14.29 3.43 -2.22
C GLU A 75 13.60 3.36 -3.58
N TYR A 76 12.69 2.41 -3.78
CA TYR A 76 11.91 2.29 -5.00
C TYR A 76 11.09 3.57 -5.29
N LEU A 77 10.44 4.13 -4.27
CA LEU A 77 9.58 5.31 -4.40
C LEU A 77 10.36 6.58 -4.74
N LEU A 78 11.68 6.69 -4.47
CA LEU A 78 12.48 7.86 -4.86
C LEU A 78 12.41 8.17 -6.37
N GLY A 79 12.30 7.12 -7.20
CA GLY A 79 12.15 7.28 -8.65
C GLY A 79 10.73 7.02 -9.18
N HIS A 80 9.78 6.58 -8.31
CA HIS A 80 8.49 6.05 -8.76
C HIS A 80 7.28 6.59 -7.98
N ALA A 81 7.44 7.65 -7.16
CA ALA A 81 6.34 8.18 -6.36
C ALA A 81 5.38 9.08 -7.13
N GLU A 82 5.83 9.74 -8.20
CA GLU A 82 5.08 10.78 -8.91
C GLU A 82 3.69 10.33 -9.41
N PRO A 83 3.49 9.10 -9.94
CA PRO A 83 2.17 8.64 -10.37
C PRO A 83 1.12 8.56 -9.26
N PHE A 84 1.54 8.52 -7.99
CA PHE A 84 0.66 8.47 -6.83
C PHE A 84 0.30 9.84 -6.27
N ILE A 85 0.79 10.94 -6.86
CA ILE A 85 0.57 12.29 -6.37
C ILE A 85 -0.59 12.94 -7.12
N GLN A 86 -1.70 13.20 -6.42
CA GLN A 86 -2.82 13.98 -6.97
C GLN A 86 -2.50 15.47 -7.04
N GLY A 87 -1.67 15.96 -6.13
CA GLY A 87 -1.26 17.36 -6.07
C GLY A 87 -0.44 17.65 -4.83
N TYR A 88 0.26 18.76 -4.85
CA TYR A 88 1.06 19.20 -3.70
C TYR A 88 1.10 20.73 -3.61
N LYS A 89 1.43 21.21 -2.41
CA LYS A 89 1.68 22.63 -2.13
C LYS A 89 2.96 22.76 -1.32
N VAL A 90 3.86 23.61 -1.75
CA VAL A 90 5.03 24.00 -0.94
C VAL A 90 4.55 24.94 0.17
N VAL A 91 4.74 24.53 1.41
CA VAL A 91 4.39 25.29 2.61
C VAL A 91 5.53 26.22 3.00
N SER A 92 6.77 25.69 2.98
CA SER A 92 7.99 26.50 3.20
C SER A 92 9.17 25.91 2.42
N SER A 93 10.10 26.79 2.05
CA SER A 93 11.37 26.44 1.42
C SER A 93 12.44 27.33 1.99
N GLN A 94 13.49 26.74 2.55
CA GLN A 94 14.60 27.46 3.17
C GLN A 94 15.92 26.94 2.62
N ASP A 95 16.64 27.84 1.94
CA ASP A 95 17.96 27.54 1.39
C ASP A 95 19.00 27.75 2.52
N TYR A 96 19.89 26.77 2.72
CA TYR A 96 21.02 26.80 3.64
C TYR A 96 22.32 26.61 2.84
N PRO A 97 23.48 27.02 3.38
CA PRO A 97 24.76 26.74 2.74
C PRO A 97 25.00 25.24 2.48
N GLU A 98 24.51 24.38 3.40
CA GLU A 98 24.64 22.93 3.36
C GLU A 98 23.53 22.20 2.60
N GLY A 99 22.46 22.89 2.19
CA GLY A 99 21.36 22.26 1.47
C GLY A 99 20.04 23.01 1.50
N LEU A 100 18.96 22.31 1.18
CA LEU A 100 17.60 22.84 1.13
C LEU A 100 16.68 22.11 2.10
N SER A 101 15.99 22.87 2.95
CA SER A 101 14.86 22.34 3.73
C SER A 101 13.56 22.69 3.00
N LEU A 102 12.76 21.68 2.70
CA LEU A 102 11.49 21.81 1.99
C LEU A 102 10.37 21.17 2.80
N THR A 103 9.32 21.95 3.09
CA THR A 103 8.08 21.45 3.70
C THR A 103 6.98 21.52 2.67
N MET A 104 6.30 20.40 2.46
CA MET A 104 5.23 20.25 1.48
C MET A 104 3.98 19.62 2.12
N ASP A 105 2.83 20.07 1.67
CA ASP A 105 1.56 19.38 1.84
C ASP A 105 1.30 18.57 0.56
N VAL A 106 1.28 17.24 0.69
CA VAL A 106 1.20 16.31 -0.45
C VAL A 106 -0.08 15.50 -0.34
N ARG A 107 -0.88 15.52 -1.41
CA ARG A 107 -2.09 14.71 -1.53
C ARG A 107 -1.80 13.46 -2.35
N VAL A 108 -1.86 12.31 -1.70
CA VAL A 108 -1.63 11.00 -2.32
C VAL A 108 -2.94 10.43 -2.89
N ASP A 109 -2.88 9.85 -4.09
CA ASP A 109 -3.95 9.04 -4.66
C ASP A 109 -3.95 7.65 -4.00
N ARG A 110 -4.76 7.51 -2.95
CA ARG A 110 -4.85 6.29 -2.16
C ARG A 110 -5.31 5.09 -2.98
N ARG A 111 -6.20 5.30 -3.96
CA ARG A 111 -6.71 4.22 -4.79
C ARG A 111 -5.61 3.67 -5.70
N THR A 112 -4.97 4.55 -6.46
CA THR A 112 -3.86 4.17 -7.35
C THR A 112 -2.71 3.54 -6.56
N LEU A 113 -2.38 4.07 -5.38
CA LEU A 113 -1.36 3.50 -4.50
C LEU A 113 -1.74 2.10 -4.02
N ARG A 114 -2.98 1.90 -3.57
CA ARG A 114 -3.48 0.58 -3.13
C ARG A 114 -3.37 -0.46 -4.22
N ASP A 115 -3.88 -0.13 -5.42
CA ASP A 115 -3.86 -1.05 -6.56
C ASP A 115 -2.41 -1.43 -6.89
N SER A 116 -1.50 -0.46 -6.86
CA SER A 116 -0.07 -0.71 -7.07
C SER A 116 0.56 -1.58 -5.98
N LEU A 117 0.31 -1.31 -4.69
CA LEU A 117 0.81 -2.12 -3.58
C LEU A 117 0.29 -3.56 -3.65
N GLY A 118 -0.96 -3.74 -4.10
CA GLY A 118 -1.55 -5.05 -4.39
C GLY A 118 -0.81 -5.78 -5.48
N GLY A 119 -0.66 -5.13 -6.63
CA GLY A 119 0.08 -5.68 -7.78
C GLY A 119 1.57 -5.94 -7.49
N MET A 120 2.19 -5.18 -6.60
CA MET A 120 3.53 -5.45 -6.09
C MET A 120 3.58 -6.66 -5.13
N GLY A 121 2.44 -7.25 -4.76
CA GLY A 121 2.36 -8.38 -3.84
C GLY A 121 2.56 -8.03 -2.36
N LEU A 122 2.62 -6.73 -2.01
CA LEU A 122 2.94 -6.32 -0.65
C LEU A 122 1.87 -6.75 0.35
N PHE A 123 0.59 -6.68 0.00
CA PHE A 123 -0.48 -7.21 0.87
C PHE A 123 -0.42 -8.73 0.98
N ALA A 124 -0.20 -9.41 -0.14
CA ALA A 124 -0.22 -10.86 -0.25
C ALA A 124 0.90 -11.53 0.57
N THR A 125 2.04 -10.85 0.69
CA THR A 125 3.27 -11.39 1.27
C THR A 125 3.61 -10.80 2.65
N LEU A 126 2.65 -10.12 3.31
CA LEU A 126 2.85 -9.58 4.66
C LEU A 126 3.06 -10.68 5.70
N SER A 127 2.25 -11.73 5.64
CA SER A 127 2.25 -12.81 6.63
C SER A 127 3.17 -13.96 6.25
N GLN A 128 3.24 -14.27 4.95
CA GLN A 128 4.03 -15.37 4.42
C GLN A 128 4.64 -14.98 3.07
N PRO A 129 5.94 -15.25 2.84
CA PRO A 129 6.54 -15.06 1.53
C PRO A 129 5.86 -15.95 0.48
N GLN A 130 5.80 -15.47 -0.75
CA GLN A 130 5.29 -16.22 -1.89
C GLN A 130 6.41 -17.11 -2.46
N PRO A 131 6.29 -18.45 -2.41
CA PRO A 131 7.22 -19.33 -3.11
C PRO A 131 7.12 -19.12 -4.62
N ALA A 132 8.25 -19.04 -5.30
CA ALA A 132 8.31 -18.96 -6.75
C ALA A 132 9.67 -19.47 -7.24
N THR A 133 9.71 -20.06 -8.43
CA THR A 133 10.95 -20.31 -9.12
C THR A 133 11.39 -19.02 -9.80
N VAL A 134 12.60 -18.55 -9.47
CA VAL A 134 13.19 -17.35 -10.08
C VAL A 134 14.48 -17.76 -10.79
N VAL A 135 14.55 -17.55 -12.10
CA VAL A 135 15.68 -17.90 -12.95
C VAL A 135 16.28 -16.61 -13.53
N TRP A 136 17.60 -16.48 -13.45
CA TRP A 136 18.34 -15.35 -14.02
C TRP A 136 19.64 -15.80 -14.66
N PRO A 137 20.18 -15.03 -15.62
CA PRO A 137 21.43 -15.38 -16.30
C PRO A 137 22.63 -15.27 -15.33
N GLY A 138 23.65 -16.12 -15.55
CA GLY A 138 24.84 -16.18 -14.70
C GLY A 138 25.85 -15.03 -14.93
N ASP A 139 25.59 -14.15 -15.90
CA ASP A 139 26.45 -13.02 -16.30
C ASP A 139 25.92 -11.65 -15.82
N LEU A 140 25.05 -11.64 -14.80
CA LEU A 140 24.62 -10.38 -14.16
C LEU A 140 25.80 -9.69 -13.48
N THR A 141 25.84 -8.37 -13.57
CA THR A 141 26.75 -7.57 -12.76
C THR A 141 26.32 -7.62 -11.28
N ASP A 142 27.25 -7.32 -10.36
CA ASP A 142 26.91 -7.28 -8.93
C ASP A 142 25.80 -6.27 -8.63
N GLU A 143 25.74 -5.15 -9.36
CA GLU A 143 24.70 -4.13 -9.25
C GLU A 143 23.34 -4.66 -9.71
N ASP A 144 23.27 -5.32 -10.86
CA ASP A 144 22.05 -5.94 -11.38
C ASP A 144 21.54 -7.05 -10.46
N LEU A 145 22.45 -7.86 -9.92
CA LEU A 145 22.11 -8.92 -8.99
C LEU A 145 21.56 -8.35 -7.67
N GLN A 146 22.16 -7.28 -7.17
CA GLN A 146 21.66 -6.60 -5.98
C GLN A 146 20.28 -5.98 -6.24
N ALA A 147 20.08 -5.35 -7.40
CA ALA A 147 18.78 -4.80 -7.80
C ALA A 147 17.71 -5.91 -7.88
N LEU A 148 18.02 -7.07 -8.46
CA LEU A 148 17.12 -8.22 -8.50
C LEU A 148 16.79 -8.73 -7.08
N HIS A 149 17.78 -8.88 -6.21
CA HIS A 149 17.56 -9.30 -4.84
C HIS A 149 16.69 -8.31 -4.05
N ASN A 150 16.86 -7.01 -4.29
CA ASN A 150 16.02 -5.98 -3.71
C ASN A 150 14.56 -6.11 -4.17
N LEU A 151 14.32 -6.39 -5.45
CA LEU A 151 12.98 -6.60 -6.00
C LEU A 151 12.33 -7.87 -5.44
N ILE A 152 13.06 -8.98 -5.38
CA ILE A 152 12.62 -10.24 -4.75
C ILE A 152 12.21 -9.99 -3.30
N SER A 153 13.07 -9.32 -2.54
CA SER A 153 12.82 -9.02 -1.12
C SER A 153 11.65 -8.05 -0.93
N LEU A 154 11.57 -6.99 -1.74
CA LEU A 154 10.48 -6.02 -1.68
C LEU A 154 9.14 -6.67 -1.97
N THR A 155 9.05 -7.49 -3.03
CA THR A 155 7.83 -8.22 -3.39
C THR A 155 7.48 -9.31 -2.36
N GLY A 156 8.45 -9.77 -1.56
CA GLY A 156 8.29 -10.87 -0.60
C GLY A 156 8.24 -12.24 -1.27
N ILE A 157 8.98 -12.39 -2.36
CA ILE A 157 9.15 -13.68 -3.04
C ILE A 157 10.18 -14.51 -2.26
N ALA A 158 9.89 -15.80 -2.09
CA ALA A 158 10.83 -16.80 -1.60
C ALA A 158 11.29 -17.66 -2.79
N PRO A 159 12.50 -17.44 -3.34
CA PRO A 159 13.02 -18.27 -4.40
C PRO A 159 13.08 -19.74 -3.98
N THR A 160 12.30 -20.58 -4.65
CA THR A 160 12.15 -22.00 -4.32
C THR A 160 12.14 -22.80 -5.61
N GLU A 161 13.06 -23.75 -5.74
CA GLU A 161 13.18 -24.58 -6.93
C GLU A 161 11.92 -25.42 -7.14
N GLY A 162 11.40 -25.43 -8.35
CA GLY A 162 10.17 -26.18 -8.72
C GLY A 162 8.88 -25.56 -8.22
N ALA A 163 8.92 -24.43 -7.51
CA ALA A 163 7.69 -23.72 -7.10
C ALA A 163 7.07 -22.95 -8.26
N SER A 164 5.76 -22.73 -8.16
CA SER A 164 4.98 -21.91 -9.09
C SER A 164 4.52 -20.63 -8.38
N PRO A 165 4.53 -19.46 -9.04
CA PRO A 165 4.86 -19.21 -10.46
C PRO A 165 6.35 -19.33 -10.78
N VAL A 166 6.68 -19.41 -12.09
CA VAL A 166 8.07 -19.37 -12.58
C VAL A 166 8.32 -18.01 -13.22
N PHE A 167 9.32 -17.31 -12.72
CA PHE A 167 9.79 -16.05 -13.27
C PHE A 167 11.18 -16.24 -13.87
N THR A 168 11.39 -15.78 -15.10
CA THR A 168 12.67 -15.83 -15.79
C THR A 168 13.08 -14.43 -16.22
N LEU A 169 14.30 -14.04 -15.85
CA LEU A 169 14.95 -12.79 -16.24
C LEU A 169 16.01 -13.11 -17.31
N GLU A 170 16.00 -12.36 -18.42
CA GLU A 170 16.99 -12.44 -19.47
C GLU A 170 17.46 -11.05 -19.87
N ARG A 171 18.68 -10.92 -20.41
CA ARG A 171 19.09 -9.70 -21.09
C ARG A 171 18.57 -9.71 -22.51
N GLY A 172 18.05 -8.55 -22.96
CA GLY A 172 17.67 -8.35 -24.36
C GLY A 172 18.88 -8.33 -25.29
N SER A 173 18.62 -8.45 -26.59
CA SER A 173 19.64 -8.51 -27.63
C SER A 173 20.54 -7.27 -27.69
N ASP A 174 20.03 -6.12 -27.26
CA ASP A 174 20.74 -4.83 -27.20
C ASP A 174 21.55 -4.65 -25.90
N LYS A 175 21.50 -5.62 -24.98
CA LYS A 175 22.11 -5.59 -23.65
C LYS A 175 21.66 -4.47 -22.72
N ASN A 176 20.81 -3.58 -23.19
CA ASN A 176 20.28 -2.44 -22.40
C ASN A 176 18.84 -2.68 -21.95
N THR A 177 18.22 -3.75 -22.39
CA THR A 177 16.85 -4.11 -22.01
C THR A 177 16.83 -5.39 -21.20
N TRP A 178 15.83 -5.45 -20.35
CA TRP A 178 15.47 -6.63 -19.56
C TRP A 178 14.24 -7.28 -20.19
N LYS A 179 14.32 -8.57 -20.43
CA LYS A 179 13.24 -9.40 -20.91
C LYS A 179 12.84 -10.33 -19.78
N CYS A 180 11.64 -10.16 -19.29
CA CYS A 180 11.09 -10.90 -18.17
C CYS A 180 9.94 -11.76 -18.64
N HIS A 181 9.91 -13.02 -18.21
CA HIS A 181 8.80 -13.95 -18.41
C HIS A 181 8.23 -14.35 -17.07
N LEU A 182 6.92 -14.42 -16.98
CA LEU A 182 6.23 -14.99 -15.84
C LEU A 182 5.26 -16.05 -16.35
N SER A 183 5.39 -17.28 -15.86
CA SER A 183 4.48 -18.37 -16.21
C SER A 183 3.79 -18.93 -14.98
N TYR A 184 2.48 -19.17 -15.10
CA TYR A 184 1.66 -19.73 -14.04
C TYR A 184 0.41 -20.37 -14.65
N ASP A 185 0.11 -21.60 -14.25
CA ASP A 185 -1.11 -22.33 -14.64
C ASP A 185 -1.36 -22.32 -16.16
N GLY A 186 -0.31 -22.60 -16.94
CA GLY A 186 -0.37 -22.64 -18.40
C GLY A 186 -0.49 -21.27 -19.09
N GLN A 187 -0.50 -20.17 -18.34
CA GLN A 187 -0.45 -18.82 -18.87
C GLN A 187 0.97 -18.28 -18.82
N GLU A 188 1.34 -17.52 -19.84
CA GLU A 188 2.65 -16.88 -19.93
C GLU A 188 2.51 -15.40 -20.25
N TRP A 189 3.31 -14.59 -19.58
CA TRP A 189 3.38 -13.15 -19.81
C TRP A 189 4.82 -12.73 -20.02
N LEU A 190 4.99 -11.77 -20.88
CA LEU A 190 6.27 -11.20 -21.26
C LEU A 190 6.26 -9.69 -21.00
N ALA A 191 7.32 -9.19 -20.40
CA ALA A 191 7.61 -7.76 -20.32
C ALA A 191 9.03 -7.49 -20.80
N VAL A 192 9.21 -6.39 -21.52
CA VAL A 192 10.54 -5.91 -21.98
C VAL A 192 10.65 -4.44 -21.59
N ASN A 193 11.69 -4.10 -20.83
CA ASN A 193 11.96 -2.72 -20.40
C ASN A 193 13.46 -2.50 -20.19
N THR A 194 13.91 -1.25 -20.30
CA THR A 194 15.27 -0.84 -19.90
C THR A 194 15.46 -0.79 -18.40
N ASP A 195 14.38 -0.68 -17.65
CA ASP A 195 14.35 -0.66 -16.18
C ASP A 195 13.84 -2.01 -15.67
N MET A 196 14.68 -2.72 -14.91
CA MET A 196 14.37 -4.04 -14.35
C MET A 196 13.14 -3.97 -13.41
N ALA A 197 13.03 -2.93 -12.59
CA ALA A 197 11.92 -2.78 -11.67
C ALA A 197 10.59 -2.59 -12.41
N LYS A 198 10.59 -1.81 -13.50
CA LYS A 198 9.41 -1.65 -14.35
C LYS A 198 9.01 -2.96 -15.04
N ALA A 199 9.97 -3.73 -15.55
CA ALA A 199 9.69 -5.04 -16.14
C ALA A 199 9.11 -5.99 -15.08
N TRP A 200 9.70 -6.03 -13.88
CA TRP A 200 9.26 -6.83 -12.73
C TRP A 200 7.82 -6.49 -12.34
N PHE A 201 7.52 -5.22 -12.05
CA PHE A 201 6.20 -4.77 -11.63
C PHE A 201 5.17 -4.64 -12.78
N THR A 202 5.53 -4.94 -14.02
CA THR A 202 4.58 -5.18 -15.11
C THR A 202 3.99 -6.58 -15.07
N LEU A 203 4.76 -7.57 -14.58
CA LEU A 203 4.37 -8.98 -14.60
C LEU A 203 3.72 -9.47 -13.31
N TRP A 204 4.27 -9.13 -12.15
CA TRP A 204 3.77 -9.63 -10.87
C TRP A 204 2.30 -9.27 -10.57
N PRO A 205 1.75 -8.13 -11.00
CA PRO A 205 0.31 -7.86 -10.88
C PRO A 205 -0.55 -8.92 -11.59
N ARG A 206 -0.06 -9.49 -12.71
CA ARG A 206 -0.76 -10.58 -13.41
C ARG A 206 -0.94 -11.83 -12.56
N PHE A 207 -0.07 -12.05 -11.59
CA PHE A 207 -0.16 -13.13 -10.62
C PHE A 207 -0.97 -12.72 -9.38
N PHE A 208 -0.67 -11.58 -8.76
CA PHE A 208 -1.27 -11.18 -7.48
C PHE A 208 -2.71 -10.67 -7.59
N ASP A 209 -3.12 -10.11 -8.73
CA ASP A 209 -4.49 -9.60 -8.95
C ASP A 209 -5.50 -10.70 -9.26
N ARG A 210 -5.11 -11.98 -9.23
CA ARG A 210 -6.02 -13.09 -9.49
C ARG A 210 -6.90 -13.35 -8.28
N PRO A 211 -8.19 -13.70 -8.51
CA PRO A 211 -9.10 -14.06 -7.42
C PRO A 211 -8.61 -15.26 -6.60
N THR A 212 -7.95 -16.23 -7.23
CA THR A 212 -7.41 -17.43 -6.57
C THR A 212 -6.17 -17.12 -5.73
N ALA A 213 -5.30 -16.22 -6.16
CA ALA A 213 -4.15 -15.79 -5.37
C ALA A 213 -4.59 -14.96 -4.16
N GLN A 214 -5.58 -14.13 -4.31
CA GLN A 214 -6.18 -13.36 -3.21
C GLN A 214 -6.91 -14.26 -2.21
N ALA A 215 -7.66 -15.26 -2.65
CA ALA A 215 -8.37 -16.18 -1.77
C ALA A 215 -7.45 -17.12 -0.98
N ALA A 216 -6.31 -17.55 -1.56
CA ALA A 216 -5.37 -18.45 -0.89
C ALA A 216 -4.51 -17.75 0.19
N GLN A 217 -4.36 -16.44 0.11
CA GLN A 217 -3.46 -15.64 0.96
C GLN A 217 -4.16 -14.95 2.12
N THR A 218 -5.46 -14.83 2.04
CA THR A 218 -6.27 -14.25 3.10
C THR A 218 -7.05 -15.36 3.77
N GLY A 219 -6.74 -15.64 5.00
CA GLY A 219 -7.71 -16.23 5.90
C GLY A 219 -8.92 -15.29 5.85
N GLY A 220 -9.84 -15.57 4.92
CA GLY A 220 -10.99 -14.73 4.67
C GLY A 220 -11.83 -14.65 5.93
N GLU A 221 -12.12 -13.44 6.42
CA GLU A 221 -13.15 -13.28 7.45
C GLU A 221 -14.49 -13.09 6.75
N THR A 222 -15.51 -13.74 7.26
CA THR A 222 -16.87 -13.59 6.75
C THR A 222 -17.59 -12.55 7.61
N LEU A 223 -18.00 -11.45 6.98
CA LEU A 223 -18.84 -10.43 7.59
C LEU A 223 -20.28 -10.63 7.11
N THR A 224 -21.17 -10.92 8.04
CA THR A 224 -22.62 -10.94 7.81
C THR A 224 -23.24 -9.74 8.48
N VAL A 225 -24.04 -8.97 7.75
CA VAL A 225 -24.76 -7.81 8.29
C VAL A 225 -26.24 -7.96 7.92
N SER A 226 -27.13 -7.56 8.84
CA SER A 226 -28.57 -7.65 8.66
C SER A 226 -29.28 -6.42 9.25
N GLY A 227 -30.50 -6.18 8.77
CA GLY A 227 -31.36 -5.11 9.26
C GLY A 227 -31.61 -3.96 8.30
N TRP A 228 -31.13 -4.03 7.04
CA TRP A 228 -31.48 -3.02 6.02
C TRP A 228 -32.94 -3.13 5.59
N PHE A 229 -33.56 -2.00 5.32
CA PHE A 229 -34.92 -1.94 4.78
C PHE A 229 -34.94 -2.12 3.25
N SER A 230 -33.82 -1.90 2.56
CA SER A 230 -33.73 -2.01 1.10
C SER A 230 -32.35 -2.49 0.66
N PRO A 231 -32.22 -3.08 -0.54
CA PRO A 231 -30.95 -3.48 -1.14
C PRO A 231 -29.96 -2.31 -1.33
N ASP A 232 -30.46 -1.10 -1.54
CA ASP A 232 -29.63 0.07 -1.75
C ASP A 232 -28.71 0.35 -0.54
N GLY A 233 -29.20 0.07 0.69
CA GLY A 233 -28.39 0.18 1.89
C GLY A 233 -27.23 -0.79 1.93
N VAL A 234 -27.40 -2.00 1.38
CA VAL A 234 -26.31 -2.99 1.23
C VAL A 234 -25.24 -2.47 0.27
N LEU A 235 -25.66 -1.95 -0.90
CA LEU A 235 -24.74 -1.41 -1.91
C LEU A 235 -24.03 -0.14 -1.41
N GLU A 236 -24.69 0.68 -0.60
CA GLU A 236 -24.04 1.82 0.02
C GLU A 236 -22.99 1.38 1.04
N PHE A 237 -23.30 0.38 1.87
CA PHE A 237 -22.34 -0.15 2.83
C PHE A 237 -21.17 -0.85 2.15
N ASP A 238 -21.39 -1.53 1.04
CA ASP A 238 -20.32 -2.11 0.22
C ASP A 238 -19.29 -1.04 -0.22
N ARG A 239 -19.76 0.13 -0.67
CA ARG A 239 -18.87 1.27 -0.99
C ARG A 239 -18.12 1.79 0.23
N VAL A 240 -18.79 1.84 1.39
CA VAL A 240 -18.15 2.28 2.65
C VAL A 240 -17.05 1.30 3.07
N LEU A 241 -17.30 -0.02 2.97
CA LEU A 241 -16.33 -1.07 3.24
C LEU A 241 -15.09 -0.93 2.38
N HIS A 242 -15.27 -0.68 1.09
CA HIS A 242 -14.17 -0.41 0.15
C HIS A 242 -13.39 0.87 0.46
N GLY A 243 -13.95 1.79 1.23
CA GLY A 243 -13.29 3.01 1.72
C GLY A 243 -12.50 2.82 3.02
N TRP A 244 -12.60 1.66 3.69
CA TRP A 244 -11.91 1.38 4.97
C TRP A 244 -10.51 0.81 4.78
N ASP A 245 -9.72 1.48 3.97
CA ASP A 245 -8.38 1.07 3.49
C ASP A 245 -7.40 0.59 4.56
N GLY A 246 -7.44 1.16 5.75
CA GLY A 246 -6.56 0.76 6.84
C GLY A 246 -7.07 -0.43 7.65
N ALA A 247 -8.25 -0.97 7.34
CA ALA A 247 -8.86 -2.10 8.02
C ALA A 247 -9.09 -3.28 7.09
N VAL A 248 -9.52 -3.02 5.85
CA VAL A 248 -9.90 -4.03 4.86
C VAL A 248 -9.11 -3.81 3.59
N GLN A 249 -8.42 -4.83 3.12
CA GLN A 249 -7.72 -4.84 1.84
C GLN A 249 -8.70 -5.04 0.68
N ASN A 250 -9.58 -6.03 0.83
CA ASN A 250 -10.59 -6.36 -0.17
C ASN A 250 -11.88 -6.78 0.53
N ALA A 251 -13.01 -6.40 -0.03
CA ALA A 251 -14.33 -6.81 0.38
C ALA A 251 -15.09 -7.31 -0.84
N GLN A 252 -15.59 -8.53 -0.79
CA GLN A 252 -16.38 -9.12 -1.86
C GLN A 252 -17.76 -9.46 -1.33
N LEU A 253 -18.80 -8.82 -1.88
CA LEU A 253 -20.19 -9.18 -1.62
C LEU A 253 -20.47 -10.57 -2.20
N VAL A 254 -20.78 -11.54 -1.34
CA VAL A 254 -21.02 -12.95 -1.72
C VAL A 254 -22.49 -13.20 -1.91
N THR A 255 -23.32 -12.81 -0.93
CA THR A 255 -24.77 -13.03 -0.99
C THR A 255 -25.52 -11.81 -0.48
N MET A 256 -26.71 -11.62 -1.01
CA MET A 256 -27.68 -10.67 -0.52
C MET A 256 -29.03 -11.38 -0.36
N ASP A 257 -29.51 -11.48 0.86
CA ASP A 257 -30.76 -12.12 1.19
C ASP A 257 -31.85 -11.09 1.44
N MET A 258 -32.98 -11.27 0.79
CA MET A 258 -34.18 -10.45 0.98
C MET A 258 -35.23 -11.21 1.77
N GLN A 259 -35.56 -10.71 2.94
CA GLN A 259 -36.62 -11.26 3.78
C GLN A 259 -37.74 -10.24 3.94
N PRO A 260 -38.98 -10.65 4.26
CA PRO A 260 -40.08 -9.72 4.53
C PRO A 260 -39.78 -8.71 5.65
N THR A 261 -38.85 -9.04 6.53
CA THR A 261 -38.43 -8.23 7.70
C THR A 261 -37.21 -7.36 7.44
N GLY A 262 -36.61 -7.44 6.26
CA GLY A 262 -35.43 -6.67 5.89
C GLY A 262 -34.47 -7.39 4.96
N ALA A 263 -33.39 -6.70 4.60
CA ALA A 263 -32.30 -7.26 3.81
C ALA A 263 -31.11 -7.59 4.70
N GLY A 264 -30.44 -8.69 4.35
CA GLY A 264 -29.15 -9.08 4.90
C GLY A 264 -28.15 -9.29 3.78
N ALA A 265 -26.85 -9.22 4.10
CA ALA A 265 -25.81 -9.48 3.14
C ALA A 265 -24.55 -10.06 3.81
N THR A 266 -23.78 -10.81 3.04
CA THR A 266 -22.56 -11.45 3.50
C THR A 266 -21.41 -11.07 2.58
N TRP A 267 -20.29 -10.68 3.18
CA TRP A 267 -19.03 -10.37 2.49
C TRP A 267 -17.94 -11.33 2.92
N THR A 268 -17.08 -11.67 2.00
CA THR A 268 -15.74 -12.20 2.31
C THR A 268 -14.77 -11.04 2.34
N LEU A 269 -14.03 -10.91 3.45
CA LEU A 269 -13.12 -9.81 3.70
C LEU A 269 -11.68 -10.29 3.78
N SER A 270 -10.79 -9.55 3.13
CA SER A 270 -9.35 -9.61 3.39
C SER A 270 -9.02 -8.53 4.42
N VAL A 271 -8.79 -8.95 5.68
CA VAL A 271 -8.62 -8.02 6.79
C VAL A 271 -7.15 -7.69 7.01
N VAL A 272 -6.80 -6.41 6.93
CA VAL A 272 -5.45 -5.89 7.23
C VAL A 272 -5.26 -5.68 8.73
N ASN A 273 -6.26 -5.08 9.38
CA ASN A 273 -6.25 -4.77 10.80
C ASN A 273 -7.63 -5.06 11.40
N ARG A 274 -7.71 -6.19 12.13
CA ARG A 274 -8.95 -6.67 12.73
C ARG A 274 -9.51 -5.71 13.79
N ASP A 275 -8.66 -5.21 14.68
CA ASP A 275 -9.10 -4.31 15.76
C ASP A 275 -9.70 -3.03 15.18
N ARG A 276 -9.07 -2.50 14.13
CA ARG A 276 -9.56 -1.32 13.43
C ARG A 276 -10.87 -1.60 12.69
N LEU A 277 -11.00 -2.77 12.06
CA LEU A 277 -12.24 -3.20 11.42
C LEU A 277 -13.38 -3.29 12.43
N GLU A 278 -13.17 -3.98 13.55
CA GLU A 278 -14.17 -4.13 14.61
C GLU A 278 -14.57 -2.76 15.19
N MET A 279 -13.62 -1.86 15.40
CA MET A 279 -13.90 -0.49 15.84
C MET A 279 -14.78 0.26 14.84
N LEU A 280 -14.49 0.18 13.54
CA LEU A 280 -15.24 0.83 12.48
C LEU A 280 -16.64 0.23 12.33
N LEU A 281 -16.77 -1.09 12.38
CA LEU A 281 -18.07 -1.78 12.33
C LEU A 281 -18.94 -1.39 13.52
N ASN A 282 -18.39 -1.38 14.74
CA ASN A 282 -19.10 -0.98 15.95
C ASN A 282 -19.52 0.50 15.94
N ALA A 283 -18.71 1.36 15.34
CA ALA A 283 -19.06 2.78 15.22
C ALA A 283 -20.11 3.05 14.13
N PHE A 284 -20.15 2.24 13.06
CA PHE A 284 -20.97 2.52 11.89
C PHE A 284 -22.33 1.81 11.91
N LEU A 285 -22.36 0.51 12.20
CA LEU A 285 -23.55 -0.34 12.00
C LEU A 285 -24.61 -0.17 13.10
N PRO A 286 -24.30 -0.24 14.41
CA PRO A 286 -25.31 -0.13 15.46
C PRO A 286 -26.06 1.20 15.46
N GLN A 287 -25.39 2.30 15.11
CA GLN A 287 -26.01 3.62 15.03
C GLN A 287 -27.09 3.72 13.93
N ARG A 288 -27.07 2.79 12.98
CA ARG A 288 -28.04 2.67 11.87
C ARG A 288 -29.07 1.56 12.11
N GLY A 289 -29.08 0.96 13.29
CA GLY A 289 -29.98 -0.15 13.64
C GLY A 289 -29.60 -1.47 12.95
N LEU A 290 -28.36 -1.60 12.47
CA LEU A 290 -27.87 -2.78 11.80
C LEU A 290 -27.14 -3.69 12.80
N SER A 291 -27.27 -5.00 12.61
CA SER A 291 -26.55 -6.02 13.35
C SER A 291 -25.49 -6.65 12.45
N PHE A 292 -24.35 -7.01 13.03
CA PHE A 292 -23.30 -7.70 12.27
C PHE A 292 -22.68 -8.87 13.06
N HIS A 293 -22.13 -9.80 12.30
CA HIS A 293 -21.33 -10.90 12.81
C HIS A 293 -20.07 -11.04 11.95
N LEU A 294 -18.90 -11.05 12.60
CA LEU A 294 -17.61 -11.22 11.96
C LEU A 294 -17.04 -12.59 12.40
N ALA A 295 -16.94 -13.52 11.45
CA ALA A 295 -16.41 -14.87 11.69
C ALA A 295 -15.07 -15.02 10.96
N ALA A 296 -14.07 -15.58 11.67
CA ALA A 296 -12.88 -16.08 11.00
C ALA A 296 -13.27 -17.36 10.24
N GLU A 297 -12.80 -17.52 9.02
CA GLU A 297 -13.00 -18.78 8.28
C GLU A 297 -12.22 -19.90 8.99
N ASN A 298 -12.95 -20.80 9.65
CA ASN A 298 -12.37 -22.03 10.20
C ASN A 298 -11.89 -22.87 9.01
N ARG A 299 -10.60 -23.06 8.89
CA ARG A 299 -10.03 -24.12 8.06
C ARG A 299 -10.20 -25.44 8.83
N ASP A 300 -11.26 -26.19 8.47
CA ASP A 300 -11.34 -27.62 8.76
C ASP A 300 -10.43 -28.41 7.81
#